data_0a11e1af7a98aa174d9e9cb25dadc06a
#
_entry.id   0a11e1af7a98aa174d9e9cb25dadc06a
#
_cell.length_a   1.000
_cell.length_b   1.000
_cell.length_c   1.000
_cell.angle_alpha   90.00
_cell.angle_beta   90.00
_cell.angle_gamma   90.00
#
_symmetry.space_group_name_H-M   'P 1'
#
loop_
_entity.id
_entity.type
_entity.pdbx_description
1 polymer ?
#
loop_
_entity_poly.entity_id
_entity_poly.type
_entity_poly.pdbx_seq_one_letter_code
_entity_poly.pdbx_strand_id
1 'polypeptide(L)'
;TLSSSSAASDVYKRQVKEGKTTPPKHFTEDTLLSAMETAGKDDMPEDAERKGLGTPATRAGILEKLVSTGFLERKKSKKTVQLMPSHDAVSLITVLPEQLQSPLLTAEWEYRLGEIERGELAPEDFMAGISAMLKELVGTYQMIKGTEYLFTPPREVVGKCPRCGGEVAELQKGFFCQND
;
A
#
# COMPACT_ATOMS: atom_id res chain seq x y z
N THR A 1 48.54 37.95 -27.70
CA THR A 1 48.15 37.85 -26.28
C THR A 1 46.98 36.87 -26.16
N LEU A 2 47.33 35.65 -25.71
CA LEU A 2 46.44 34.55 -25.53
C LEU A 2 45.56 34.76 -24.27
N SER A 3 44.27 34.85 -24.44
CA SER A 3 43.29 34.87 -23.35
C SER A 3 43.23 33.50 -22.71
N SER A 4 43.69 33.37 -21.48
CA SER A 4 43.68 32.13 -20.71
C SER A 4 42.25 31.79 -20.27
N SER A 5 41.87 30.60 -20.63
CA SER A 5 40.68 29.85 -20.39
C SER A 5 40.11 29.94 -18.98
N SER A 6 38.88 30.46 -18.87
CA SER A 6 38.05 30.47 -17.67
C SER A 6 37.43 29.06 -17.36
N ALA A 7 37.79 28.05 -18.11
CA ALA A 7 37.22 26.71 -17.96
C ALA A 7 37.81 25.87 -16.81
N ALA A 8 38.99 26.25 -16.29
CA ALA A 8 39.66 25.49 -15.23
C ALA A 8 39.10 25.78 -13.81
N SER A 9 38.34 26.87 -13.65
CA SER A 9 37.82 27.28 -12.35
C SER A 9 36.53 26.59 -11.91
N ASP A 10 35.80 25.95 -12.85
CA ASP A 10 34.50 25.32 -12.55
C ASP A 10 34.59 23.87 -12.05
N VAL A 11 35.74 23.21 -12.25
CA VAL A 11 35.94 21.83 -11.83
C VAL A 11 36.06 21.67 -10.31
N TYR A 12 36.52 22.70 -9.62
CA TYR A 12 36.75 22.67 -8.16
C TYR A 12 35.54 23.03 -7.30
N LYS A 13 34.42 23.43 -7.88
CA LYS A 13 33.18 23.79 -7.16
C LYS A 13 32.19 22.65 -6.96
N ARG A 14 32.49 21.44 -7.46
CA ARG A 14 31.64 20.26 -7.23
C ARG A 14 31.95 19.66 -5.86
N GLN A 15 31.28 20.15 -4.84
CA GLN A 15 31.30 19.55 -3.51
C GLN A 15 30.36 18.33 -3.51
N VAL A 16 30.90 17.15 -3.20
CA VAL A 16 30.09 15.99 -2.85
C VAL A 16 29.47 16.24 -1.48
N LYS A 17 28.17 16.41 -1.42
CA LYS A 17 27.43 16.49 -0.16
C LYS A 17 26.96 15.09 0.20
N GLU A 18 27.45 14.58 1.31
CA GLU A 18 26.87 13.37 1.91
C GLU A 18 25.50 13.72 2.47
N GLY A 19 24.49 12.98 2.03
CA GLY A 19 23.12 13.08 2.51
C GLY A 19 22.62 11.71 2.96
N LYS A 20 21.86 11.66 4.04
CA LYS A 20 21.11 10.47 4.43
C LYS A 20 19.71 10.55 3.87
N THR A 21 19.27 9.53 3.15
CA THR A 21 17.87 9.38 2.77
C THR A 21 17.04 9.10 4.03
N THR A 22 15.89 9.72 4.12
CA THR A 22 14.91 9.42 5.17
C THR A 22 13.74 8.68 4.56
N PRO A 23 13.09 7.76 5.29
CA PRO A 23 11.91 7.10 4.80
C PRO A 23 10.81 8.13 4.49
N PRO A 24 9.91 7.85 3.52
CA PRO A 24 8.79 8.72 3.23
C PRO A 24 7.92 8.90 4.47
N LYS A 25 7.27 10.06 4.57
CA LYS A 25 6.33 10.32 5.66
C LYS A 25 5.06 9.51 5.49
N HIS A 26 4.45 9.10 6.60
CA HIS A 26 3.13 8.49 6.57
C HIS A 26 2.11 9.42 5.94
N PHE A 27 1.16 8.84 5.24
CA PHE A 27 0.09 9.60 4.61
C PHE A 27 -0.81 10.28 5.64
N THR A 28 -1.26 11.47 5.31
CA THR A 28 -2.44 12.10 5.89
C THR A 28 -3.64 11.82 4.97
N GLU A 29 -4.86 12.13 5.39
CA GLU A 29 -6.03 11.96 4.52
C GLU A 29 -5.88 12.70 3.19
N ASP A 30 -5.44 13.95 3.25
CA ASP A 30 -5.22 14.80 2.09
C ASP A 30 -4.16 14.21 1.12
N THR A 31 -3.01 13.81 1.64
CA THR A 31 -1.95 13.24 0.81
C THR A 31 -2.31 11.86 0.26
N LEU A 32 -3.11 11.07 0.99
CA LEU A 32 -3.58 9.77 0.49
C LEU A 32 -4.64 9.95 -0.61
N LEU A 33 -5.57 10.89 -0.45
CA LEU A 33 -6.53 11.24 -1.50
C LEU A 33 -5.83 11.69 -2.79
N SER A 34 -4.80 12.53 -2.65
CA SER A 34 -3.97 12.96 -3.80
C SER A 34 -3.21 11.80 -4.43
N ALA A 35 -2.69 10.86 -3.64
CA ALA A 35 -2.03 9.65 -4.15
C ALA A 35 -3.01 8.73 -4.88
N MET A 36 -4.25 8.58 -4.38
CA MET A 36 -5.30 7.82 -5.07
C MET A 36 -5.67 8.43 -6.43
N GLU A 37 -5.61 9.76 -6.54
CA GLU A 37 -5.90 10.47 -7.80
C GLU A 37 -4.83 10.21 -8.88
N THR A 38 -3.60 10.04 -8.47
CA THR A 38 -2.47 9.82 -9.38
C THR A 38 -2.04 8.36 -9.49
N ALA A 39 -2.69 7.45 -8.77
CA ALA A 39 -2.36 6.04 -8.78
C ALA A 39 -2.49 5.43 -10.18
N GLY A 40 -1.50 4.61 -10.58
CA GLY A 40 -1.45 3.99 -11.91
C GLY A 40 -1.09 4.93 -13.07
N LYS A 41 -0.80 6.21 -12.79
CA LYS A 41 -0.56 7.21 -13.84
C LYS A 41 0.65 6.90 -14.72
N ASP A 42 1.68 6.31 -14.16
CA ASP A 42 2.93 6.04 -14.86
C ASP A 42 2.89 4.71 -15.63
N ASP A 43 1.92 3.84 -15.31
CA ASP A 43 1.79 2.50 -15.89
C ASP A 43 0.74 2.41 -17.01
N MET A 44 0.02 3.50 -17.28
CA MET A 44 -1.04 3.54 -18.28
C MET A 44 -0.59 4.21 -19.59
N PRO A 45 -1.19 3.83 -20.75
CA PRO A 45 -0.98 4.53 -22.02
C PRO A 45 -1.28 6.04 -21.90
N GLU A 46 -0.56 6.88 -22.68
CA GLU A 46 -0.71 8.34 -22.61
C GLU A 46 -2.12 8.85 -22.98
N ASP A 47 -2.82 8.10 -23.80
CA ASP A 47 -4.19 8.37 -24.28
C ASP A 47 -5.29 7.82 -23.37
N ALA A 48 -4.94 7.04 -22.34
CA ALA A 48 -5.91 6.56 -21.36
C ALA A 48 -6.42 7.71 -20.48
N GLU A 49 -7.72 7.78 -20.29
CA GLU A 49 -8.33 8.73 -19.36
C GLU A 49 -7.95 8.35 -17.91
N ARG A 50 -6.99 9.05 -17.36
CA ARG A 50 -6.35 8.74 -16.08
C ARG A 50 -7.23 9.16 -14.91
N LYS A 51 -8.10 8.26 -14.46
CA LYS A 51 -9.04 8.55 -13.35
C LYS A 51 -8.49 8.20 -11.97
N GLY A 52 -7.32 7.54 -11.88
CA GLY A 52 -6.76 7.06 -10.61
C GLY A 52 -7.63 5.99 -9.94
N LEU A 53 -7.52 5.84 -8.62
CA LEU A 53 -8.35 4.91 -7.84
C LEU A 53 -9.62 5.60 -7.36
N GLY A 54 -10.77 5.12 -7.80
CA GLY A 54 -12.08 5.67 -7.46
C GLY A 54 -12.32 7.07 -8.04
N THR A 55 -13.55 7.54 -7.93
CA THR A 55 -13.93 8.91 -8.33
C THR A 55 -13.68 9.90 -7.20
N PRO A 56 -13.57 11.21 -7.45
CA PRO A 56 -13.45 12.22 -6.40
C PRO A 56 -14.54 12.10 -5.33
N ALA A 57 -15.77 11.77 -5.74
CA ALA A 57 -16.90 11.61 -4.82
C ALA A 57 -16.81 10.38 -3.92
N THR A 58 -16.15 9.31 -4.36
CA THR A 58 -16.10 8.02 -3.63
C THR A 58 -14.86 7.85 -2.77
N ARG A 59 -13.74 8.53 -3.09
CA ARG A 59 -12.45 8.36 -2.40
C ARG A 59 -12.55 8.59 -0.90
N ALA A 60 -13.17 9.67 -0.47
CA ALA A 60 -13.34 9.96 0.96
C ALA A 60 -14.14 8.87 1.68
N GLY A 61 -15.21 8.36 1.03
CA GLY A 61 -16.02 7.26 1.56
C GLY A 61 -15.24 5.94 1.68
N ILE A 62 -14.32 5.66 0.74
CA ILE A 62 -13.42 4.50 0.80
C ILE A 62 -12.50 4.60 2.02
N LEU A 63 -11.86 5.75 2.25
CA LEU A 63 -11.00 5.96 3.41
C LEU A 63 -11.77 5.80 4.72
N GLU A 64 -12.97 6.38 4.82
CA GLU A 64 -13.81 6.25 6.01
C GLU A 64 -14.21 4.80 6.26
N LYS A 65 -14.51 4.04 5.19
CA LYS A 65 -14.79 2.61 5.29
C LYS A 65 -13.58 1.83 5.81
N LEU A 66 -12.37 2.11 5.32
CA LEU A 66 -11.14 1.44 5.78
C LEU A 66 -10.85 1.75 7.25
N VAL A 67 -11.15 2.96 7.71
CA VAL A 67 -11.02 3.32 9.14
C VAL A 67 -12.10 2.63 9.97
N SER A 68 -13.35 2.64 9.53
CA SER A 68 -14.46 2.02 10.27
C SER A 68 -14.36 0.49 10.37
N THR A 69 -13.74 -0.15 9.36
CA THR A 69 -13.44 -1.60 9.35
C THR A 69 -12.17 -1.96 10.13
N GLY A 70 -11.41 -0.97 10.62
CA GLY A 70 -10.21 -1.20 11.40
C GLY A 70 -8.95 -1.52 10.58
N PHE A 71 -8.97 -1.35 9.26
CA PHE A 71 -7.78 -1.52 8.42
C PHE A 71 -6.86 -0.30 8.46
N LEU A 72 -7.40 0.90 8.69
CA LEU A 72 -6.63 2.12 8.89
C LEU A 72 -6.94 2.75 10.25
N GLU A 73 -5.90 3.27 10.90
CA GLU A 73 -5.98 3.99 12.16
C GLU A 73 -5.55 5.45 11.97
N ARG A 74 -6.30 6.37 12.58
CA ARG A 74 -5.94 7.80 12.63
C ARG A 74 -5.08 8.06 13.85
N LYS A 75 -3.77 8.26 13.66
CA LYS A 75 -2.83 8.58 14.75
C LYS A 75 -2.45 10.07 14.72
N LYS A 76 -2.68 10.76 15.84
CA LYS A 76 -2.24 12.14 15.99
C LYS A 76 -0.73 12.19 16.18
N SER A 77 -0.03 12.90 15.28
CA SER A 77 1.40 13.17 15.36
C SER A 77 1.63 14.67 15.38
N LYS A 78 2.00 15.21 16.54
CA LYS A 78 2.21 16.65 16.77
C LYS A 78 1.05 17.53 16.28
N LYS A 79 1.13 18.05 15.04
CA LYS A 79 0.12 18.94 14.44
C LYS A 79 -0.70 18.29 13.33
N THR A 80 -0.40 17.05 12.96
CA THR A 80 -1.05 16.35 11.83
C THR A 80 -1.64 15.02 12.28
N VAL A 81 -2.73 14.62 11.63
CA VAL A 81 -3.30 13.29 11.77
C VAL A 81 -2.75 12.42 10.65
N GLN A 82 -2.05 11.36 11.00
CA GLN A 82 -1.47 10.40 10.07
C GLN A 82 -2.35 9.16 10.00
N LEU A 83 -2.43 8.58 8.80
CA LEU A 83 -3.08 7.30 8.57
C LEU A 83 -2.03 6.18 8.69
N MET A 84 -2.32 5.22 9.54
CA MET A 84 -1.47 4.05 9.77
C MET A 84 -2.24 2.79 9.43
N PRO A 85 -1.64 1.86 8.67
CA PRO A 85 -2.25 0.55 8.48
C PRO A 85 -2.26 -0.20 9.81
N SER A 86 -3.34 -0.91 10.10
CA SER A 86 -3.39 -1.85 11.22
C SER A 86 -2.57 -3.10 10.92
N HIS A 87 -2.31 -3.91 11.95
CA HIS A 87 -1.65 -5.21 11.78
C HIS A 87 -2.42 -6.10 10.80
N ASP A 88 -3.75 -6.15 10.92
CA ASP A 88 -4.61 -6.95 10.06
C ASP A 88 -4.57 -6.49 8.60
N ALA A 89 -4.49 -5.18 8.36
CA ALA A 89 -4.32 -4.63 7.01
C ALA A 89 -3.00 -5.06 6.38
N VAL A 90 -1.89 -4.99 7.12
CA VAL A 90 -0.57 -5.43 6.63
C VAL A 90 -0.58 -6.93 6.35
N SER A 91 -1.14 -7.73 7.26
CA SER A 91 -1.26 -9.17 7.11
C SER A 91 -2.10 -9.54 5.89
N LEU A 92 -3.24 -8.86 5.69
CA LEU A 92 -4.10 -9.08 4.53
C LEU A 92 -3.34 -8.80 3.23
N ILE A 93 -2.69 -7.65 3.10
CA ILE A 93 -1.93 -7.30 1.89
C ILE A 93 -0.81 -8.31 1.63
N THR A 94 -0.15 -8.82 2.68
CA THR A 94 0.94 -9.80 2.53
C THR A 94 0.47 -11.13 1.92
N VAL A 95 -0.77 -11.53 2.17
CA VAL A 95 -1.33 -12.79 1.63
C VAL A 95 -2.11 -12.62 0.33
N LEU A 96 -2.46 -11.38 -0.04
CA LEU A 96 -3.16 -11.11 -1.29
C LEU A 96 -2.26 -11.35 -2.51
N PRO A 97 -2.81 -11.87 -3.62
CA PRO A 97 -2.12 -11.93 -4.91
C PRO A 97 -1.63 -10.56 -5.37
N GLU A 98 -0.45 -10.50 -5.99
CA GLU A 98 0.13 -9.24 -6.51
C GLU A 98 -0.84 -8.49 -7.44
N GLN A 99 -1.60 -9.22 -8.25
CA GLN A 99 -2.63 -8.64 -9.12
C GLN A 99 -3.66 -7.80 -8.37
N LEU A 100 -4.06 -8.24 -7.16
CA LEU A 100 -5.02 -7.52 -6.32
C LEU A 100 -4.39 -6.41 -5.48
N GLN A 101 -3.06 -6.44 -5.31
CA GLN A 101 -2.32 -5.38 -4.62
C GLN A 101 -2.05 -4.18 -5.53
N SER A 102 -2.03 -4.41 -6.85
CA SER A 102 -1.69 -3.39 -7.83
C SER A 102 -2.88 -2.47 -8.14
N PRO A 103 -2.68 -1.15 -8.16
CA PRO A 103 -3.69 -0.22 -8.67
C PRO A 103 -3.93 -0.37 -10.17
N LEU A 104 -3.01 -1.03 -10.90
CA LEU A 104 -3.06 -1.21 -12.34
C LEU A 104 -4.30 -2.02 -12.76
N LEU A 105 -4.68 -3.06 -12.01
CA LEU A 105 -5.88 -3.85 -12.30
C LEU A 105 -7.15 -2.98 -12.34
N THR A 106 -7.30 -2.08 -11.36
CA THR A 106 -8.43 -1.14 -11.33
C THR A 106 -8.39 -0.19 -12.52
N ALA A 107 -7.21 0.32 -12.87
CA ALA A 107 -7.01 1.22 -13.99
C ALA A 107 -7.33 0.53 -15.35
N GLU A 108 -6.92 -0.73 -15.53
CA GLU A 108 -7.28 -1.53 -16.71
C GLU A 108 -8.78 -1.77 -16.82
N TRP A 109 -9.46 -2.01 -15.73
CA TRP A 109 -10.91 -2.19 -15.74
C TRP A 109 -11.65 -0.90 -16.06
N GLU A 110 -11.22 0.23 -15.51
CA GLU A 110 -11.77 1.55 -15.86
C GLU A 110 -11.56 1.87 -17.34
N TYR A 111 -10.40 1.55 -17.89
CA TYR A 111 -10.13 1.71 -19.32
C TYR A 111 -11.09 0.88 -20.17
N ARG A 112 -11.27 -0.43 -19.85
CA ARG A 112 -12.19 -1.34 -20.55
C ARG A 112 -13.65 -0.92 -20.42
N LEU A 113 -14.05 -0.38 -19.28
CA LEU A 113 -15.38 0.21 -19.12
C LEU A 113 -15.58 1.41 -20.06
N GLY A 114 -14.54 2.22 -20.26
CA GLY A 114 -14.54 3.28 -21.27
C GLY A 114 -14.66 2.75 -22.70
N GLU A 115 -14.02 1.62 -23.04
CA GLU A 115 -14.19 0.95 -24.34
C GLU A 115 -15.63 0.48 -24.57
N ILE A 116 -16.30 -0.03 -23.52
CA ILE A 116 -17.73 -0.40 -23.58
C ILE A 116 -18.58 0.83 -23.85
N GLU A 117 -18.31 1.94 -23.15
CA GLU A 117 -19.04 3.22 -23.36
C GLU A 117 -18.91 3.73 -24.79
N ARG A 118 -17.74 3.55 -25.42
CA ARG A 118 -17.49 3.91 -26.84
C ARG A 118 -18.01 2.87 -27.84
N GLY A 119 -18.50 1.71 -27.38
CA GLY A 119 -18.96 0.62 -28.22
C GLY A 119 -17.82 -0.19 -28.89
N GLU A 120 -16.61 -0.10 -28.38
CA GLU A 120 -15.40 -0.80 -28.88
C GLU A 120 -15.26 -2.18 -28.28
N LEU A 121 -15.84 -2.43 -27.08
CA LEU A 121 -15.82 -3.70 -26.37
C LEU A 121 -17.25 -4.13 -26.01
N ALA A 122 -17.56 -5.43 -26.18
CA ALA A 122 -18.83 -5.96 -25.73
C ALA A 122 -18.83 -6.18 -24.19
N PRO A 123 -19.92 -5.82 -23.48
CA PRO A 123 -20.03 -6.03 -22.03
C PRO A 123 -19.84 -7.49 -21.62
N GLU A 124 -20.25 -8.43 -22.45
CA GLU A 124 -20.12 -9.87 -22.23
C GLU A 124 -18.66 -10.32 -22.20
N ASP A 125 -17.82 -9.76 -23.08
CA ASP A 125 -16.38 -10.05 -23.14
C ASP A 125 -15.65 -9.51 -21.92
N PHE A 126 -16.03 -8.34 -21.43
CA PHE A 126 -15.52 -7.78 -20.19
C PHE A 126 -15.85 -8.69 -19.00
N MET A 127 -17.10 -9.10 -18.87
CA MET A 127 -17.56 -9.99 -17.79
C MET A 127 -16.93 -11.38 -17.89
N ALA A 128 -16.70 -11.89 -19.11
CA ALA A 128 -15.99 -13.15 -19.33
C ALA A 128 -14.54 -13.06 -18.85
N GLY A 129 -13.86 -11.93 -19.10
CA GLY A 129 -12.50 -11.66 -18.61
C GLY A 129 -12.41 -11.66 -17.08
N ILE A 130 -13.34 -10.96 -16.40
CA ILE A 130 -13.42 -10.97 -14.93
C ILE A 130 -13.66 -12.41 -14.41
N SER A 131 -14.59 -13.13 -15.03
CA SER A 131 -14.91 -14.50 -14.61
C SER A 131 -13.73 -15.46 -14.79
N ALA A 132 -12.95 -15.30 -15.86
CA ALA A 132 -11.73 -16.08 -16.11
C ALA A 132 -10.67 -15.79 -15.04
N MET A 133 -10.41 -14.51 -14.75
CA MET A 133 -9.47 -14.09 -13.70
C MET A 133 -9.89 -14.64 -12.32
N LEU A 134 -11.16 -14.55 -11.96
CA LEU A 134 -11.64 -15.09 -10.68
C LEU A 134 -11.48 -16.60 -10.59
N LYS A 135 -11.75 -17.35 -11.68
CA LYS A 135 -11.53 -18.81 -11.72
C LYS A 135 -10.06 -19.16 -11.54
N GLU A 136 -9.17 -18.41 -12.17
CA GLU A 136 -7.73 -18.59 -12.00
C GLU A 136 -7.29 -18.32 -10.56
N LEU A 137 -7.71 -17.19 -9.97
CA LEU A 137 -7.39 -16.85 -8.59
C LEU A 137 -7.88 -17.91 -7.61
N VAL A 138 -9.15 -18.35 -7.72
CA VAL A 138 -9.70 -19.38 -6.84
C VAL A 138 -9.03 -20.75 -7.06
N GLY A 139 -8.62 -21.06 -8.29
CA GLY A 139 -7.91 -22.30 -8.60
C GLY A 139 -6.45 -22.32 -8.12
N THR A 140 -5.78 -21.18 -8.14
CA THR A 140 -4.36 -21.06 -7.79
C THR A 140 -4.17 -20.84 -6.29
N TYR A 141 -5.00 -20.00 -5.68
CA TYR A 141 -4.90 -19.65 -4.25
C TYR A 141 -5.76 -20.60 -3.41
N GLN A 142 -5.13 -21.66 -2.92
CA GLN A 142 -5.73 -22.55 -1.93
C GLN A 142 -5.54 -21.95 -0.52
N MET A 143 -6.40 -22.37 0.41
CA MET A 143 -6.26 -22.01 1.82
C MET A 143 -4.87 -22.40 2.34
N ILE A 144 -4.05 -21.42 2.66
CA ILE A 144 -2.72 -21.64 3.25
C ILE A 144 -2.94 -22.00 4.72
N LYS A 145 -2.65 -23.24 5.08
CA LYS A 145 -2.70 -23.68 6.49
C LYS A 145 -1.58 -23.02 7.29
N GLY A 146 -1.90 -22.59 8.51
CA GLY A 146 -0.91 -22.01 9.41
C GLY A 146 -0.71 -20.50 9.25
N THR A 147 -1.62 -19.80 8.57
CA THR A 147 -1.60 -18.33 8.45
C THR A 147 -2.36 -17.62 9.57
N GLU A 148 -2.96 -18.35 10.49
CA GLU A 148 -3.72 -17.79 11.61
C GLU A 148 -2.87 -16.84 12.47
N TYR A 149 -1.57 -17.09 12.56
CA TYR A 149 -0.64 -16.22 13.28
C TYR A 149 -0.46 -14.84 12.64
N LEU A 150 -0.70 -14.70 11.31
CA LEU A 150 -0.58 -13.43 10.61
C LEU A 150 -1.63 -12.41 11.06
N PHE A 151 -2.79 -12.89 11.49
CA PHE A 151 -3.91 -12.06 11.97
C PHE A 151 -3.95 -11.95 13.50
N THR A 152 -2.96 -12.59 14.17
CA THR A 152 -2.80 -12.44 15.62
C THR A 152 -1.90 -11.22 15.86
N PRO A 153 -2.36 -10.17 16.53
CA PRO A 153 -1.53 -9.01 16.81
C PRO A 153 -0.28 -9.45 17.58
N PRO A 154 0.89 -8.86 17.27
CA PRO A 154 2.12 -9.17 18.00
C PRO A 154 1.89 -8.91 19.49
N ARG A 155 2.18 -9.91 20.30
CA ARG A 155 2.02 -9.82 21.74
C ARG A 155 3.06 -8.85 22.28
N GLU A 156 2.64 -7.92 23.13
CA GLU A 156 3.58 -7.02 23.79
C GLU A 156 4.39 -7.80 24.80
N VAL A 157 5.71 -7.88 24.57
CA VAL A 157 6.64 -8.56 25.45
C VAL A 157 6.96 -7.63 26.61
N VAL A 158 6.50 -7.98 27.80
CA VAL A 158 6.71 -7.18 29.02
C VAL A 158 7.98 -7.55 29.80
N GLY A 159 8.64 -8.65 29.43
CA GLY A 159 9.90 -9.03 30.07
C GLY A 159 10.33 -10.48 29.81
N LYS A 160 11.32 -10.95 30.56
CA LYS A 160 11.83 -12.33 30.49
C LYS A 160 11.31 -13.17 31.65
N CYS A 161 10.94 -14.40 31.37
CA CYS A 161 10.48 -15.35 32.37
C CYS A 161 11.59 -15.69 33.34
N PRO A 162 11.39 -15.56 34.66
CA PRO A 162 12.41 -15.89 35.67
C PRO A 162 12.72 -17.39 35.76
N ARG A 163 11.85 -18.26 35.23
CA ARG A 163 12.03 -19.72 35.24
C ARG A 163 12.85 -20.25 34.07
N CYS A 164 12.58 -19.77 32.86
CA CYS A 164 13.18 -20.34 31.66
C CYS A 164 13.90 -19.30 30.77
N GLY A 165 13.84 -18.00 31.11
CA GLY A 165 14.40 -16.90 30.28
C GLY A 165 13.63 -16.58 29.00
N GLY A 166 12.53 -17.28 28.71
CA GLY A 166 11.68 -17.03 27.58
C GLY A 166 10.93 -15.70 27.71
N GLU A 167 10.35 -15.23 26.61
CA GLU A 167 9.58 -13.99 26.57
C GLU A 167 8.26 -14.16 27.33
N VAL A 168 7.89 -13.13 28.10
CA VAL A 168 6.61 -13.06 28.80
C VAL A 168 5.77 -11.98 28.12
N ALA A 169 4.58 -12.38 27.69
CA ALA A 169 3.62 -11.48 27.08
C ALA A 169 2.43 -11.22 27.99
N GLU A 170 1.90 -10.00 27.95
CA GLU A 170 0.66 -9.65 28.61
C GLU A 170 -0.54 -10.09 27.76
N LEU A 171 -1.49 -10.77 28.38
CA LEU A 171 -2.78 -11.15 27.81
C LEU A 171 -3.90 -10.62 28.73
N GLN A 172 -5.14 -10.56 28.20
CA GLN A 172 -6.31 -10.07 28.96
C GLN A 172 -6.51 -10.71 30.35
N LYS A 173 -5.99 -11.91 30.56
CA LYS A 173 -6.14 -12.68 31.80
C LYS A 173 -4.86 -12.77 32.64
N GLY A 174 -3.76 -12.11 32.23
CA GLY A 174 -2.49 -12.13 32.98
C GLY A 174 -1.25 -12.25 32.09
N PHE A 175 -0.14 -12.58 32.70
CA PHE A 175 1.18 -12.72 32.07
C PHE A 175 1.47 -14.18 31.77
N PHE A 176 1.86 -14.48 30.52
CA PHE A 176 2.11 -15.83 30.06
C PHE A 176 3.51 -15.93 29.45
N CYS A 177 4.23 -17.00 29.80
CA CYS A 177 5.51 -17.33 29.18
C CYS A 177 5.27 -18.00 27.82
N GLN A 178 6.05 -17.64 26.81
CA GLN A 178 5.92 -18.25 25.48
C GLN A 178 6.48 -19.69 25.40
N ASN A 179 7.24 -20.12 26.39
CA ASN A 179 7.84 -21.46 26.47
C ASN A 179 7.08 -22.41 27.43
N ASP A 180 5.85 -22.07 27.81
CA ASP A 180 5.02 -22.88 28.68
C ASP A 180 4.02 -23.73 27.92
#